data_9580710a5aae634017bff5aa29116d0d
#
_entry.id   9580710a5aae634017bff5aa29116d0d
#
_cell.length_a   1.000
_cell.length_b   1.000
_cell.length_c   1.000
_cell.angle_alpha   90.00
_cell.angle_beta   90.00
_cell.angle_gamma   90.00
#
_symmetry.space_group_name_H-M   'P 1'
#
loop_
_entity.id
_entity.type
_entity.pdbx_description
1 polymer ?
#
loop_
_entity_poly.entity_id
_entity_poly.type
_entity_poly.pdbx_seq_one_letter_code
_entity_poly.pdbx_strand_id
1 'polypeptide(L)'
;MDKIILKGMEFYAYHGVMKEEQRLGQRFIVDITMILSLQEAGETEVLSKTVNYAEVYELCKSIVMTSSVQLIERLAWLINKDVMHRYPQIAQVITTVHKPSAPVG
;
A
#
# COMPACT_ATOMS: atom_id res chain seq x y z
N MET A 1 2.03 -15.98 -13.69
CA MET A 1 2.14 -14.53 -13.54
C MET A 1 3.27 -14.18 -12.61
N ASP A 2 3.75 -12.96 -12.73
CA ASP A 2 4.89 -12.46 -11.95
C ASP A 2 4.38 -11.63 -10.77
N LYS A 3 5.29 -11.28 -9.87
CA LYS A 3 4.97 -10.47 -8.69
C LYS A 3 5.97 -9.34 -8.54
N ILE A 4 5.48 -8.18 -8.15
CA ILE A 4 6.29 -7.08 -7.64
C ILE A 4 5.90 -6.90 -6.18
N ILE A 5 6.87 -6.96 -5.28
CA ILE A 5 6.63 -6.89 -3.84
C ILE A 5 7.35 -5.69 -3.25
N LEU A 6 6.59 -4.79 -2.61
CA LEU A 6 7.14 -3.73 -1.78
C LEU A 6 6.88 -4.11 -0.33
N LYS A 7 7.93 -4.28 0.45
CA LYS A 7 7.82 -4.80 1.81
C LYS A 7 8.44 -3.84 2.82
N GLY A 8 7.77 -3.70 3.95
CA GLY A 8 8.31 -2.92 5.06
C GLY A 8 8.26 -1.42 4.86
N MET A 9 7.28 -0.90 4.12
CA MET A 9 7.10 0.55 3.99
C MET A 9 6.59 1.12 5.30
N GLU A 10 7.34 2.01 5.93
CA GLU A 10 6.99 2.58 7.23
C GLU A 10 6.47 4.00 7.08
N PHE A 11 5.33 4.27 7.74
CA PHE A 11 4.72 5.59 7.77
C PHE A 11 4.21 5.88 9.17
N TYR A 12 4.32 7.13 9.61
CA TYR A 12 3.72 7.58 10.87
C TYR A 12 2.39 8.24 10.56
N ALA A 13 1.31 7.80 11.22
CA ALA A 13 -0.02 8.31 10.95
C ALA A 13 -0.93 8.17 12.17
N TYR A 14 -2.17 8.63 12.04
CA TYR A 14 -3.08 8.85 13.15
C TYR A 14 -4.40 8.09 12.97
N HIS A 15 -4.28 6.83 12.55
CA HIS A 15 -5.45 5.96 12.34
C HIS A 15 -5.75 5.14 13.57
N GLY A 16 -7.02 4.81 13.76
CA GLY A 16 -7.44 3.91 14.81
C GLY A 16 -8.78 4.33 15.38
N VAL A 17 -9.40 3.42 16.13
CA VAL A 17 -10.69 3.64 16.78
C VAL A 17 -10.53 4.51 18.02
N MET A 18 -9.45 4.34 18.76
CA MET A 18 -9.22 5.02 20.04
C MET A 18 -8.74 6.46 19.81
N LYS A 19 -9.23 7.37 20.65
CA LYS A 19 -8.86 8.79 20.59
C LYS A 19 -7.35 9.00 20.73
N GLU A 20 -6.69 8.20 21.57
CA GLU A 20 -5.25 8.27 21.78
C GLU A 20 -4.51 7.95 20.51
N GLU A 21 -4.97 6.95 19.74
CA GLU A 21 -4.38 6.59 18.43
C GLU A 21 -4.51 7.76 17.45
N GLN A 22 -5.66 8.43 17.44
CA GLN A 22 -5.92 9.55 16.54
C GLN A 22 -5.14 10.80 16.91
N ARG A 23 -4.86 10.99 18.20
CA ARG A 23 -4.16 12.17 18.70
C ARG A 23 -2.64 12.02 18.69
N LEU A 24 -2.14 10.89 19.20
CA LEU A 24 -0.71 10.66 19.36
C LEU A 24 -0.06 10.08 18.10
N GLY A 25 -0.84 9.33 17.33
CA GLY A 25 -0.33 8.66 16.17
C GLY A 25 0.52 7.45 16.51
N GLN A 26 0.93 6.74 15.48
CA GLN A 26 1.82 5.59 15.62
C GLN A 26 2.41 5.22 14.27
N ARG A 27 3.38 4.31 14.29
CA ARG A 27 3.99 3.78 13.09
C ARG A 27 3.09 2.71 12.47
N PHE A 28 2.94 2.77 11.16
CA PHE A 28 2.28 1.74 10.36
C PHE A 28 3.28 1.17 9.39
N ILE A 29 3.22 -0.14 9.14
CA ILE A 29 4.06 -0.82 8.17
C ILE A 29 3.15 -1.41 7.11
N VAL A 30 3.42 -1.11 5.84
CA VAL A 30 2.61 -1.56 4.71
C VAL A 30 3.46 -2.45 3.80
N ASP A 31 2.91 -3.63 3.51
CA ASP A 31 3.44 -4.54 2.50
C ASP A 31 2.44 -4.60 1.36
N ILE A 32 2.92 -4.56 0.13
CA ILE A 32 2.06 -4.68 -1.04
C ILE A 32 2.66 -5.66 -2.03
N THR A 33 1.82 -6.58 -2.52
CA THR A 33 2.17 -7.52 -3.58
C THR A 33 1.28 -7.24 -4.77
N MET A 34 1.89 -6.99 -5.92
CA MET A 34 1.20 -6.75 -7.18
C MET A 34 1.46 -7.91 -8.11
N ILE A 35 0.40 -8.57 -8.55
CA ILE A 35 0.46 -9.74 -9.42
C ILE A 35 0.08 -9.30 -10.84
N LEU A 36 1.00 -9.49 -11.78
CA LEU A 36 0.82 -9.08 -13.18
C LEU A 36 1.79 -9.87 -14.05
N SER A 37 1.59 -9.78 -15.37
CA SER A 37 2.59 -10.32 -16.30
C SER A 37 3.69 -9.28 -16.56
N LEU A 38 4.94 -9.66 -16.38
CA LEU A 38 6.11 -8.82 -16.68
C LEU A 38 6.80 -9.24 -17.97
N GLN A 39 6.19 -10.18 -18.71
CA GLN A 39 6.79 -10.71 -19.93
C GLN A 39 7.08 -9.61 -20.97
N GLU A 40 6.08 -8.78 -21.26
CA GLU A 40 6.21 -7.71 -22.26
C GLU A 40 7.25 -6.67 -21.86
N ALA A 41 7.27 -6.29 -20.57
CA ALA A 41 8.27 -5.36 -20.06
C ALA A 41 9.69 -5.94 -20.18
N GLY A 42 9.84 -7.24 -19.88
CA GLY A 42 11.11 -7.94 -20.00
C GLY A 42 11.59 -8.06 -21.44
N GLU A 43 10.67 -8.26 -22.38
CA GLU A 43 11.01 -8.38 -23.80
C GLU A 43 11.33 -7.04 -24.47
N THR A 44 10.61 -5.99 -24.10
CA THR A 44 10.66 -4.69 -24.80
C THR A 44 11.37 -3.59 -24.03
N GLU A 45 11.56 -3.75 -22.73
CA GLU A 45 12.11 -2.72 -21.82
C GLU A 45 11.29 -1.41 -21.84
N VAL A 46 10.00 -1.49 -22.20
CA VAL A 46 9.10 -0.35 -22.19
C VAL A 46 8.53 -0.17 -20.79
N LEU A 47 8.81 0.98 -20.15
CA LEU A 47 8.44 1.26 -18.77
C LEU A 47 6.92 1.22 -18.52
N SER A 48 6.13 1.61 -19.52
CA SER A 48 4.67 1.57 -19.38
C SER A 48 4.07 0.16 -19.30
N LYS A 49 4.88 -0.88 -19.61
CA LYS A 49 4.45 -2.28 -19.53
C LYS A 49 4.70 -2.91 -18.17
N THR A 50 5.31 -2.19 -17.26
CA THR A 50 5.50 -2.60 -15.87
C THR A 50 4.89 -1.57 -14.93
N VAL A 51 5.16 -1.73 -13.64
CA VAL A 51 4.70 -0.81 -12.60
C VAL A 51 5.91 -0.05 -12.05
N ASN A 52 5.78 1.26 -11.93
CA ASN A 52 6.80 2.08 -11.28
C ASN A 52 6.61 1.96 -9.76
N TYR A 53 7.45 1.17 -9.11
CA TYR A 53 7.34 0.92 -7.68
C TYR A 53 7.54 2.18 -6.82
N ALA A 54 8.33 3.14 -7.29
CA ALA A 54 8.50 4.42 -6.58
C ALA A 54 7.21 5.21 -6.57
N GLU A 55 6.44 5.17 -7.66
CA GLU A 55 5.13 5.81 -7.75
C GLU A 55 4.11 5.13 -6.85
N VAL A 56 4.15 3.79 -6.77
CA VAL A 56 3.29 3.04 -5.85
C VAL A 56 3.63 3.39 -4.39
N TYR A 57 4.91 3.52 -4.07
CA TYR A 57 5.34 3.97 -2.73
C TYR A 57 4.74 5.33 -2.39
N GLU A 58 4.84 6.30 -3.30
CA GLU A 58 4.31 7.65 -3.07
C GLU A 58 2.78 7.63 -2.92
N LEU A 59 2.10 6.78 -3.67
CA LEU A 59 0.66 6.60 -3.57
C LEU A 59 0.27 6.04 -2.19
N CYS A 60 0.97 5.01 -1.73
CA CYS A 60 0.75 4.44 -0.39
C CYS A 60 1.02 5.48 0.70
N LYS A 61 2.12 6.21 0.58
CA LYS A 61 2.48 7.28 1.52
C LYS A 61 1.38 8.33 1.61
N SER A 62 0.88 8.79 0.47
CA SER A 62 -0.19 9.79 0.43
C SER A 62 -1.44 9.29 1.14
N ILE A 63 -1.88 8.07 0.85
CA ILE A 63 -3.08 7.50 1.47
C ILE A 63 -2.91 7.35 2.97
N VAL A 64 -1.79 6.76 3.41
CA VAL A 64 -1.57 6.48 4.84
C VAL A 64 -1.41 7.77 5.63
N MET A 65 -0.69 8.76 5.09
CA MET A 65 -0.34 9.96 5.84
C MET A 65 -1.36 11.09 5.76
N THR A 66 -2.22 11.10 4.73
CA THR A 66 -3.21 12.17 4.55
C THR A 66 -4.63 11.77 4.90
N SER A 67 -4.91 10.46 4.99
CA SER A 67 -6.22 9.97 5.42
C SER A 67 -6.29 9.87 6.93
N SER A 68 -7.50 9.83 7.47
CA SER A 68 -7.74 9.48 8.87
C SER A 68 -8.87 8.46 8.90
N VAL A 69 -8.55 7.22 9.27
CA VAL A 69 -9.50 6.13 9.28
C VAL A 69 -9.51 5.45 10.65
N GLN A 70 -10.62 4.82 11.00
CA GLN A 70 -10.73 4.06 12.25
C GLN A 70 -10.19 2.65 12.11
N LEU A 71 -10.32 2.04 10.92
CA LEU A 71 -9.96 0.65 10.66
C LEU A 71 -8.83 0.56 9.66
N ILE A 72 -7.79 -0.23 9.98
CA ILE A 72 -6.67 -0.45 9.05
C ILE A 72 -7.11 -1.19 7.79
N GLU A 73 -8.20 -1.97 7.87
CA GLU A 73 -8.80 -2.62 6.70
C GLU A 73 -9.22 -1.58 5.66
N ARG A 74 -9.65 -0.41 6.11
CA ARG A 74 -10.01 0.70 5.21
C ARG A 74 -8.79 1.24 4.46
N LEU A 75 -7.64 1.33 5.14
CA LEU A 75 -6.38 1.72 4.50
C LEU A 75 -6.01 0.75 3.39
N ALA A 76 -6.05 -0.55 3.69
CA ALA A 76 -5.72 -1.59 2.70
C ALA A 76 -6.66 -1.51 1.50
N TRP A 77 -7.94 -1.30 1.74
CA TRP A 77 -8.94 -1.17 0.68
C TRP A 77 -8.66 0.04 -0.23
N LEU A 78 -8.35 1.20 0.38
CA LEU A 78 -8.04 2.42 -0.37
C LEU A 78 -6.78 2.24 -1.22
N ILE A 79 -5.74 1.63 -0.65
CA ILE A 79 -4.50 1.36 -1.38
C ILE A 79 -4.76 0.44 -2.57
N ASN A 80 -5.47 -0.66 -2.36
CA ASN A 80 -5.80 -1.61 -3.43
C ASN A 80 -6.56 -0.92 -4.56
N LYS A 81 -7.57 -0.14 -4.21
CA LYS A 81 -8.41 0.57 -5.17
C LYS A 81 -7.58 1.52 -6.03
N ASP A 82 -6.75 2.35 -5.40
CA ASP A 82 -6.00 3.37 -6.10
C ASP A 82 -4.87 2.77 -6.96
N VAL A 83 -4.20 1.74 -6.46
CA VAL A 83 -3.16 1.04 -7.22
C VAL A 83 -3.75 0.36 -8.45
N MET A 84 -4.88 -0.34 -8.30
CA MET A 84 -5.57 -0.99 -9.43
C MET A 84 -6.06 0.03 -10.44
N HIS A 85 -6.53 1.18 -9.99
CA HIS A 85 -6.99 2.25 -10.88
C HIS A 85 -5.82 2.85 -11.67
N ARG A 86 -4.70 3.08 -11.00
CA ARG A 86 -3.51 3.67 -11.61
C ARG A 86 -2.82 2.72 -12.59
N TYR A 87 -2.84 1.41 -12.29
CA TYR A 87 -2.19 0.38 -13.09
C TYR A 87 -3.18 -0.74 -13.44
N PRO A 88 -4.04 -0.52 -14.46
CA PRO A 88 -5.06 -1.51 -14.83
C PRO A 88 -4.50 -2.86 -15.27
N GLN A 89 -3.22 -2.92 -15.67
CA GLN A 89 -2.55 -4.16 -16.05
C GLN A 89 -2.31 -5.11 -14.88
N ILE A 90 -2.43 -4.64 -13.65
CA ILE A 90 -2.28 -5.48 -12.47
C ILE A 90 -3.49 -6.39 -12.33
N ALA A 91 -3.26 -7.71 -12.22
CA ALA A 91 -4.35 -8.68 -12.07
C ALA A 91 -4.87 -8.71 -10.63
N GLN A 92 -3.99 -8.57 -9.63
CA GLN A 92 -4.37 -8.63 -8.22
C GLN A 92 -3.40 -7.82 -7.38
N VAL A 93 -3.93 -7.10 -6.39
CA VAL A 93 -3.15 -6.41 -5.37
C VAL A 93 -3.49 -6.99 -4.01
N ILE A 94 -2.45 -7.34 -3.25
CA ILE A 94 -2.59 -7.83 -1.88
C ILE A 94 -1.84 -6.85 -0.99
N THR A 95 -2.56 -6.17 -0.11
CA THR A 95 -1.98 -5.19 0.81
C THR A 95 -2.17 -5.67 2.24
N THR A 96 -1.09 -5.66 3.01
CA THR A 96 -1.10 -5.95 4.44
C THR A 96 -0.66 -4.71 5.19
N VAL A 97 -1.46 -4.28 6.16
CA VAL A 97 -1.16 -3.14 7.02
C VAL A 97 -0.94 -3.65 8.43
N HIS A 98 0.24 -3.33 8.98
CA HIS A 98 0.63 -3.72 10.33
C HIS A 98 0.63 -2.53 11.26
N LYS A 99 0.12 -2.73 12.48
CA LYS A 99 0.18 -1.76 13.58
C LYS A 99 1.08 -2.37 14.67
N PRO A 100 2.40 -2.28 14.56
CA PRO A 100 3.30 -2.95 15.50
C PRO A 100 3.17 -2.47 16.94
N SER A 101 2.70 -1.23 17.12
CA SER A 101 2.50 -0.63 18.46
C SER A 101 1.05 -0.70 18.94
N ALA A 102 0.20 -1.49 18.29
CA ALA A 102 -1.19 -1.61 18.69
C ALA A 102 -1.30 -2.16 20.12
N PRO A 103 -2.15 -1.56 20.97
CA PRO A 103 -2.37 -2.08 22.32
C PRO A 103 -3.15 -3.38 22.24
N VAL A 104 -2.46 -4.49 22.36
CA VAL A 104 -3.09 -5.81 22.48
C VAL A 104 -3.15 -6.13 23.95
N GLY A 105 -4.33 -6.05 24.46
CA GLY A 105 -4.60 -6.26 25.89
C GLY A 105 -4.28 -7.65 26.40
#